data_3e2fe25b27c2a89d966fdb33bad41b83
#
_entry.id   3e2fe25b27c2a89d966fdb33bad41b83
#
_cell.length_a   1.000
_cell.length_b   1.000
_cell.length_c   1.000
_cell.angle_alpha   90.00
_cell.angle_beta   90.00
_cell.angle_gamma   90.00
#
_symmetry.space_group_name_H-M   'P 1'
#
loop_
_entity.id
_entity.type
_entity.pdbx_description
1 polymer ?
#
loop_
_entity_poly.entity_id
_entity_poly.type
_entity_poly.pdbx_seq_one_letter_code
_entity_poly.pdbx_strand_id
1 'polypeptide(L)'
;TLLIFRIGQKLRFNPSEIWNQAKPLVNPQAGYLIGDDSVLDKRYSQENGLVKLQYSGNEHDLVKGIDLVNLLWTDGQKFVPVDYRIYQPDLDGKDKNDHFQDMLKRALKRGFSPRYVLMDCWYGSVKNLKLIREHHWHFICNLKSNRKVSVVKGQYVSIQDLHLTKKQVEKVWLKEFGFILVAKTVAKNSDES
;
A
#
# COMPACT_ATOMS: atom_id res chain seq x y z
N THR A 1 13.54 13.23 12.83
CA THR A 1 14.72 13.74 12.11
C THR A 1 14.81 13.03 10.79
N LEU A 2 14.45 13.72 9.70
CA LEU A 2 14.52 13.19 8.34
C LEU A 2 16.00 13.18 7.92
N LEU A 3 16.56 12.00 7.67
CA LEU A 3 17.90 11.90 7.09
C LEU A 3 17.79 12.18 5.58
N ILE A 4 18.18 13.37 5.14
CA ILE A 4 18.28 13.71 3.72
C ILE A 4 19.67 13.34 3.23
N PHE A 5 19.78 12.28 2.44
CA PHE A 5 21.01 11.95 1.74
C PHE A 5 21.10 12.78 0.44
N ARG A 6 22.12 13.64 0.35
CA ARG A 6 22.51 14.26 -0.91
C ARG A 6 23.30 13.24 -1.72
N ILE A 7 22.62 12.57 -2.66
CA ILE A 7 23.20 11.54 -3.49
C ILE A 7 23.63 12.17 -4.82
N GLY A 8 24.91 12.08 -5.12
CA GLY A 8 25.47 12.59 -6.37
C GLY A 8 24.91 11.88 -7.62
N GLN A 9 24.97 12.52 -8.77
CA GLN A 9 24.29 12.22 -10.03
C GLN A 9 24.57 10.85 -10.69
N LYS A 10 25.22 9.89 -10.02
CA LYS A 10 25.59 8.57 -10.57
C LYS A 10 25.06 7.35 -9.81
N LEU A 11 24.20 7.52 -8.82
CA LEU A 11 23.71 6.38 -8.04
C LEU A 11 22.54 5.71 -8.78
N ARG A 12 22.78 4.45 -9.15
CA ARG A 12 21.68 3.54 -9.52
C ARG A 12 20.89 3.28 -8.25
N PHE A 13 19.66 3.79 -8.19
CA PHE A 13 18.74 3.56 -7.07
C PHE A 13 18.51 2.05 -6.92
N ASN A 14 19.11 1.47 -5.88
CA ASN A 14 18.95 0.07 -5.57
C ASN A 14 18.19 -0.08 -4.25
N PRO A 15 16.93 -0.50 -4.28
CA PRO A 15 16.13 -0.71 -3.07
C PRO A 15 16.79 -1.66 -2.06
N SER A 16 17.69 -2.55 -2.53
CA SER A 16 18.41 -3.48 -1.65
C SER A 16 19.41 -2.79 -0.74
N GLU A 17 19.97 -1.65 -1.13
CA GLU A 17 20.93 -0.89 -0.29
C GLU A 17 20.21 -0.30 0.92
N ILE A 18 19.04 0.33 0.70
CA ILE A 18 18.22 0.84 1.81
C ILE A 18 17.84 -0.30 2.75
N TRP A 19 17.41 -1.44 2.21
CA TRP A 19 17.08 -2.61 3.02
C TRP A 19 18.28 -3.11 3.84
N ASN A 20 19.46 -3.19 3.26
CA ASN A 20 20.64 -3.66 3.98
C ASN A 20 20.99 -2.78 5.20
N GLN A 21 20.73 -1.48 5.12
CA GLN A 21 20.89 -0.55 6.24
C GLN A 21 19.73 -0.62 7.23
N ALA A 22 18.51 -0.84 6.74
CA ALA A 22 17.28 -0.82 7.54
C ALA A 22 17.01 -2.14 8.29
N LYS A 23 17.45 -3.28 7.74
CA LYS A 23 17.15 -4.62 8.29
C LYS A 23 17.49 -4.82 9.77
N PRO A 24 18.57 -4.23 10.36
CA PRO A 24 18.84 -4.39 11.78
C PRO A 24 17.79 -3.75 12.69
N LEU A 25 16.97 -2.84 12.17
CA LEU A 25 15.93 -2.13 12.90
C LEU A 25 14.56 -2.86 12.86
N VAL A 26 14.48 -3.95 12.11
CA VAL A 26 13.23 -4.65 11.78
C VAL A 26 13.22 -6.02 12.44
N ASN A 27 12.09 -6.37 13.08
CA ASN A 27 11.78 -7.76 13.39
C ASN A 27 10.82 -8.31 12.32
N PRO A 28 11.29 -9.09 11.35
CA PRO A 28 10.47 -9.56 10.25
C PRO A 28 9.36 -10.54 10.67
N GLN A 29 9.46 -11.14 11.87
CA GLN A 29 8.48 -12.08 12.42
C GLN A 29 7.36 -11.39 13.22
N ALA A 30 7.37 -10.05 13.28
CA ALA A 30 6.40 -9.28 14.05
C ALA A 30 6.05 -7.96 13.32
N GLY A 31 5.09 -7.21 13.88
CA GLY A 31 4.70 -5.91 13.34
C GLY A 31 3.80 -6.01 12.11
N TYR A 32 3.82 -4.96 11.31
CA TYR A 32 2.92 -4.75 10.18
C TYR A 32 3.71 -4.35 8.96
N LEU A 33 3.26 -4.75 7.77
CA LEU A 33 3.70 -4.17 6.50
C LEU A 33 2.66 -3.14 6.05
N ILE A 34 3.12 -1.99 5.56
CA ILE A 34 2.26 -0.93 5.03
C ILE A 34 2.64 -0.71 3.57
N GLY A 35 1.68 -0.90 2.68
CA GLY A 35 1.82 -0.59 1.26
C GLY A 35 1.08 0.69 0.91
N ASP A 36 1.80 1.65 0.34
CA ASP A 36 1.25 2.94 -0.06
C ASP A 36 2.07 3.54 -1.21
N ASP A 37 1.56 4.59 -1.84
CA ASP A 37 2.31 5.35 -2.82
C ASP A 37 2.43 6.82 -2.40
N SER A 38 3.46 7.46 -2.94
CA SER A 38 3.72 8.86 -2.67
C SER A 38 4.38 9.54 -3.86
N VAL A 39 4.07 10.80 -4.06
CA VAL A 39 4.73 11.63 -5.06
C VAL A 39 5.78 12.51 -4.38
N LEU A 40 7.05 12.32 -4.76
CA LEU A 40 8.11 13.24 -4.38
C LEU A 40 8.01 14.48 -5.25
N ASP A 41 7.54 15.59 -4.68
CA ASP A 41 7.43 16.87 -5.36
C ASP A 41 8.80 17.34 -5.88
N LYS A 42 8.85 17.63 -7.18
CA LYS A 42 10.00 18.10 -7.92
C LYS A 42 9.65 19.27 -8.84
N ARG A 43 8.65 20.09 -8.47
CA ARG A 43 8.15 21.19 -9.31
C ARG A 43 9.23 22.17 -9.77
N TYR A 44 10.27 22.34 -8.98
CA TYR A 44 11.42 23.22 -9.31
C TYR A 44 12.60 22.47 -9.95
N SER A 45 12.48 21.17 -10.20
CA SER A 45 13.56 20.41 -10.82
C SER A 45 13.60 20.70 -12.32
N GLN A 46 14.83 20.77 -12.87
CA GLN A 46 15.02 20.65 -14.30
C GLN A 46 14.51 19.29 -14.80
N GLU A 47 14.15 19.19 -16.06
CA GLU A 47 13.67 17.94 -16.63
C GLU A 47 14.73 16.85 -16.49
N ASN A 48 14.34 15.78 -15.83
CA ASN A 48 15.10 14.53 -15.84
C ASN A 48 14.10 13.40 -16.13
N GLY A 49 14.58 12.28 -16.67
CA GLY A 49 13.71 11.19 -17.14
C GLY A 49 12.85 10.52 -16.05
N LEU A 50 13.00 10.91 -14.77
CA LEU A 50 12.23 10.40 -13.63
C LEU A 50 11.07 11.31 -13.23
N VAL A 51 11.19 12.61 -13.54
CA VAL A 51 10.19 13.62 -13.12
C VAL A 51 9.13 13.73 -14.18
N LYS A 52 7.89 13.40 -13.83
CA LYS A 52 6.72 13.49 -14.70
C LYS A 52 5.61 14.31 -14.03
N LEU A 53 4.66 14.79 -14.83
CA LEU A 53 3.43 15.38 -14.30
C LEU A 53 2.52 14.25 -13.82
N GLN A 54 2.14 14.27 -12.54
CA GLN A 54 1.40 13.21 -11.89
C GLN A 54 0.36 13.77 -10.95
N TYR A 55 -0.74 13.04 -10.75
CA TYR A 55 -1.74 13.42 -9.76
C TYR A 55 -1.23 13.11 -8.35
N SER A 56 -1.21 14.13 -7.50
CA SER A 56 -0.92 14.00 -6.07
C SER A 56 -2.21 13.96 -5.26
N GLY A 57 -2.42 12.84 -4.55
CA GLY A 57 -3.56 12.71 -3.64
C GLY A 57 -3.53 13.68 -2.47
N ASN A 58 -2.34 14.14 -2.06
CA ASN A 58 -2.18 15.11 -0.97
C ASN A 58 -2.53 16.53 -1.40
N GLU A 59 -2.18 16.91 -2.64
CA GLU A 59 -2.44 18.26 -3.16
C GLU A 59 -3.75 18.34 -3.96
N HIS A 60 -4.38 17.19 -4.25
CA HIS A 60 -5.56 17.06 -5.11
C HIS A 60 -5.39 17.71 -6.49
N ASP A 61 -4.14 17.76 -6.99
CA ASP A 61 -3.76 18.42 -8.24
C ASP A 61 -2.64 17.64 -8.96
N LEU A 62 -2.38 18.06 -10.21
CA LEU A 62 -1.24 17.55 -10.98
C LEU A 62 0.04 18.22 -10.52
N VAL A 63 0.97 17.45 -9.99
CA VAL A 63 2.28 17.95 -9.57
C VAL A 63 3.40 17.33 -10.42
N LYS A 64 4.43 18.11 -10.67
CA LYS A 64 5.67 17.62 -11.28
C LYS A 64 6.47 16.89 -10.21
N GLY A 65 6.61 15.58 -10.33
CA GLY A 65 7.22 14.77 -9.29
C GLY A 65 7.66 13.38 -9.74
N ILE A 66 8.21 12.63 -8.78
CA ILE A 66 8.59 11.22 -8.93
C ILE A 66 7.61 10.40 -8.12
N ASP A 67 6.89 9.51 -8.77
CA ASP A 67 5.91 8.63 -8.12
C ASP A 67 6.61 7.36 -7.59
N LEU A 68 6.38 7.07 -6.32
CA LEU A 68 6.97 5.94 -5.61
C LEU A 68 5.88 5.03 -5.08
N VAL A 69 6.04 3.74 -5.31
CA VAL A 69 5.31 2.71 -4.57
C VAL A 69 6.19 2.24 -3.42
N ASN A 70 5.70 2.30 -2.21
CA ASN A 70 6.47 2.05 -0.99
C ASN A 70 5.95 0.83 -0.24
N LEU A 71 6.86 0.09 0.37
CA LEU A 71 6.57 -0.93 1.37
C LEU A 71 7.36 -0.61 2.63
N LEU A 72 6.66 -0.31 3.71
CA LEU A 72 7.22 0.01 5.02
C LEU A 72 6.91 -1.13 6.00
N TRP A 73 7.76 -1.29 7.00
CA TRP A 73 7.48 -2.08 8.19
C TRP A 73 7.31 -1.15 9.39
N THR A 74 6.41 -1.52 10.30
CA THR A 74 6.22 -0.82 11.57
C THR A 74 5.90 -1.78 12.71
N ASP A 75 6.39 -1.46 13.90
CA ASP A 75 5.96 -2.06 15.17
C ASP A 75 4.95 -1.19 15.92
N GLY A 76 4.51 -0.08 15.31
CA GLY A 76 3.62 0.92 15.90
C GLY A 76 4.35 2.13 16.49
N GLN A 77 5.67 2.07 16.67
CA GLN A 77 6.50 3.18 17.18
C GLN A 77 7.42 3.77 16.10
N LYS A 78 7.97 2.94 15.25
CA LYS A 78 8.87 3.34 14.17
C LYS A 78 8.38 2.82 12.83
N PHE A 79 8.77 3.54 11.77
CA PHE A 79 8.51 3.17 10.39
C PHE A 79 9.83 2.96 9.68
N VAL A 80 10.02 1.79 9.10
CA VAL A 80 11.28 1.39 8.47
C VAL A 80 11.01 0.98 7.03
N PRO A 81 11.71 1.56 6.03
CA PRO A 81 11.52 1.18 4.64
C PRO A 81 12.02 -0.26 4.40
N VAL A 82 11.14 -1.08 3.84
CA VAL A 82 11.44 -2.46 3.43
C VAL A 82 11.81 -2.50 1.96
N ASP A 83 11.03 -1.84 1.12
CA ASP A 83 11.23 -1.78 -0.32
C ASP A 83 10.57 -0.54 -0.90
N TYR A 84 11.00 -0.12 -2.09
CA TYR A 84 10.34 0.92 -2.87
C TYR A 84 10.50 0.66 -4.36
N ARG A 85 9.62 1.27 -5.17
CA ARG A 85 9.71 1.28 -6.63
C ARG A 85 9.44 2.67 -7.14
N ILE A 86 10.23 3.10 -8.11
CA ILE A 86 9.90 4.26 -8.92
C ILE A 86 8.90 3.80 -9.98
N TYR A 87 7.73 4.45 -10.00
CA TYR A 87 6.67 4.09 -10.93
C TYR A 87 6.94 4.69 -12.31
N GLN A 88 7.25 3.84 -13.27
CA GLN A 88 7.56 4.22 -14.65
C GLN A 88 6.99 3.19 -15.63
N PRO A 89 5.66 3.14 -15.82
CA PRO A 89 5.00 2.10 -16.62
C PRO A 89 5.46 2.05 -18.07
N ASP A 90 5.93 3.18 -18.62
CA ASP A 90 6.46 3.24 -19.98
C ASP A 90 7.79 2.48 -20.14
N LEU A 91 8.52 2.23 -19.06
CA LEU A 91 9.82 1.55 -19.08
C LEU A 91 9.72 0.05 -18.78
N ASP A 92 8.88 -0.35 -17.86
CA ASP A 92 8.79 -1.74 -17.40
C ASP A 92 7.44 -2.41 -17.62
N GLY A 93 6.45 -1.67 -18.14
CA GLY A 93 5.12 -2.17 -18.43
C GLY A 93 4.30 -2.57 -17.20
N LYS A 94 4.75 -2.21 -15.99
CA LYS A 94 4.12 -2.58 -14.74
C LYS A 94 3.22 -1.48 -14.20
N ASP A 95 2.07 -1.86 -13.68
CA ASP A 95 1.26 -0.96 -12.88
C ASP A 95 1.71 -0.94 -11.39
N LYS A 96 1.14 -0.04 -10.59
CA LYS A 96 1.46 0.07 -9.16
C LYS A 96 1.13 -1.22 -8.39
N ASN A 97 0.08 -1.94 -8.79
CA ASN A 97 -0.28 -3.21 -8.17
C ASN A 97 0.75 -4.31 -8.48
N ASP A 98 1.31 -4.34 -9.70
CA ASP A 98 2.37 -5.28 -10.05
C ASP A 98 3.63 -5.04 -9.21
N HIS A 99 4.02 -3.76 -9.06
CA HIS A 99 5.12 -3.38 -8.17
C HIS A 99 4.85 -3.80 -6.72
N PHE A 100 3.65 -3.55 -6.22
CA PHE A 100 3.25 -3.94 -4.86
C PHE A 100 3.35 -5.46 -4.65
N GLN A 101 2.88 -6.26 -5.61
CA GLN A 101 3.02 -7.72 -5.55
C GLN A 101 4.47 -8.18 -5.54
N ASP A 102 5.33 -7.57 -6.36
CA ASP A 102 6.75 -7.90 -6.39
C ASP A 102 7.44 -7.55 -5.06
N MET A 103 7.04 -6.44 -4.42
CA MET A 103 7.54 -6.08 -3.09
C MET A 103 7.08 -7.06 -2.00
N LEU A 104 5.82 -7.51 -2.03
CA LEU A 104 5.32 -8.54 -1.10
C LEU A 104 6.07 -9.86 -1.26
N LYS A 105 6.28 -10.32 -2.50
CA LYS A 105 7.07 -11.53 -2.78
C LYS A 105 8.51 -11.40 -2.29
N ARG A 106 9.09 -10.20 -2.41
CA ARG A 106 10.44 -9.92 -1.90
C ARG A 106 10.48 -9.90 -0.38
N ALA A 107 9.45 -9.32 0.27
CA ALA A 107 9.31 -9.36 1.73
C ALA A 107 9.23 -10.80 2.24
N LEU A 108 8.44 -11.67 1.59
CA LEU A 108 8.41 -13.10 1.92
C LEU A 108 9.79 -13.75 1.83
N LYS A 109 10.55 -13.50 0.75
CA LYS A 109 11.93 -14.02 0.58
C LYS A 109 12.90 -13.47 1.64
N ARG A 110 12.61 -12.31 2.24
CA ARG A 110 13.37 -11.73 3.36
C ARG A 110 12.93 -12.26 4.72
N GLY A 111 12.02 -13.24 4.75
CA GLY A 111 11.54 -13.90 5.96
C GLY A 111 10.48 -13.11 6.72
N PHE A 112 9.78 -12.17 6.09
CA PHE A 112 8.70 -11.46 6.75
C PHE A 112 7.50 -12.40 7.02
N SER A 113 6.95 -12.28 8.23
CA SER A 113 5.69 -12.87 8.67
C SER A 113 4.93 -11.80 9.48
N PRO A 114 4.40 -10.76 8.80
CA PRO A 114 3.74 -9.66 9.47
C PRO A 114 2.41 -10.10 10.07
N ARG A 115 2.00 -9.43 11.15
CA ARG A 115 0.67 -9.63 11.73
C ARG A 115 -0.44 -9.25 10.75
N TYR A 116 -0.25 -8.12 10.04
CA TYR A 116 -1.13 -7.65 8.97
C TYR A 116 -0.34 -6.92 7.90
N VAL A 117 -0.86 -6.97 6.67
CA VAL A 117 -0.52 -6.05 5.59
C VAL A 117 -1.60 -4.98 5.55
N LEU A 118 -1.20 -3.74 5.75
CA LEU A 118 -2.06 -2.55 5.75
C LEU A 118 -1.94 -1.87 4.39
N MET A 119 -3.04 -1.46 3.80
CA MET A 119 -3.04 -0.78 2.51
C MET A 119 -4.34 0.00 2.30
N ASP A 120 -4.31 0.94 1.39
CA ASP A 120 -5.50 1.67 0.97
C ASP A 120 -6.40 0.84 0.04
N CYS A 121 -7.51 1.44 -0.41
CA CYS A 121 -8.46 0.76 -1.31
C CYS A 121 -7.89 0.52 -2.73
N TRP A 122 -6.85 1.25 -3.13
CA TRP A 122 -6.22 1.10 -4.45
C TRP A 122 -5.51 -0.24 -4.56
N TYR A 123 -4.79 -0.62 -3.49
CA TYR A 123 -4.11 -1.91 -3.40
C TYR A 123 -5.00 -3.06 -2.93
N GLY A 124 -6.26 -2.80 -2.55
CA GLY A 124 -7.26 -3.81 -2.15
C GLY A 124 -7.83 -4.62 -3.32
N SER A 125 -7.05 -4.89 -4.37
CA SER A 125 -7.46 -5.72 -5.51
C SER A 125 -7.59 -7.19 -5.10
N VAL A 126 -8.50 -7.95 -5.71
CA VAL A 126 -8.66 -9.39 -5.43
C VAL A 126 -7.35 -10.15 -5.65
N LYS A 127 -6.57 -9.75 -6.66
CA LYS A 127 -5.27 -10.35 -6.98
C LYS A 127 -4.29 -10.16 -5.82
N ASN A 128 -4.20 -8.95 -5.27
CA ASN A 128 -3.34 -8.65 -4.11
C ASN A 128 -3.80 -9.39 -2.86
N LEU A 129 -5.11 -9.38 -2.58
CA LEU A 129 -5.66 -10.09 -1.42
C LEU A 129 -5.40 -11.60 -1.48
N LYS A 130 -5.50 -12.20 -2.68
CA LYS A 130 -5.15 -13.62 -2.89
C LYS A 130 -3.68 -13.88 -2.61
N LEU A 131 -2.78 -13.04 -3.13
CA LEU A 131 -1.33 -13.17 -2.89
C LEU A 131 -0.99 -13.08 -1.40
N ILE A 132 -1.59 -12.13 -0.66
CA ILE A 132 -1.38 -11.99 0.78
C ILE A 132 -1.86 -13.25 1.51
N ARG A 133 -3.01 -13.80 1.14
CA ARG A 133 -3.55 -15.04 1.71
C ARG A 133 -2.66 -16.26 1.38
N GLU A 134 -2.13 -16.34 0.16
CA GLU A 134 -1.20 -17.41 -0.25
C GLU A 134 0.10 -17.39 0.58
N HIS A 135 0.49 -16.22 1.08
CA HIS A 135 1.62 -16.08 2.00
C HIS A 135 1.24 -16.37 3.47
N HIS A 136 0.00 -16.79 3.73
CA HIS A 136 -0.57 -17.00 5.08
C HIS A 136 -0.56 -15.72 5.93
N TRP A 137 -0.61 -14.56 5.30
CA TRP A 137 -0.69 -13.26 5.96
C TRP A 137 -2.13 -12.77 6.03
N HIS A 138 -2.40 -11.89 7.00
CA HIS A 138 -3.66 -11.16 7.10
C HIS A 138 -3.55 -9.77 6.47
N PHE A 139 -4.68 -9.17 6.17
CA PHE A 139 -4.71 -7.81 5.63
C PHE A 139 -5.77 -6.96 6.30
N ILE A 140 -5.54 -5.65 6.30
CA ILE A 140 -6.54 -4.61 6.59
C ILE A 140 -6.45 -3.59 5.46
N CYS A 141 -7.55 -3.36 4.78
CA CYS A 141 -7.64 -2.35 3.73
C CYS A 141 -9.03 -1.75 3.66
N ASN A 142 -9.13 -0.54 3.15
CA ASN A 142 -10.40 -0.01 2.71
C ASN A 142 -10.84 -0.73 1.44
N LEU A 143 -12.15 -0.92 1.29
CA LEU A 143 -12.72 -1.46 0.05
C LEU A 143 -13.35 -0.32 -0.76
N LYS A 144 -13.18 -0.37 -2.07
CA LYS A 144 -13.91 0.53 -2.98
C LYS A 144 -15.40 0.33 -2.81
N SER A 145 -16.17 1.40 -2.78
CA SER A 145 -17.63 1.42 -2.51
C SER A 145 -18.45 0.46 -3.39
N ASN A 146 -18.00 0.25 -4.62
CA ASN A 146 -18.65 -0.61 -5.60
C ASN A 146 -18.28 -2.11 -5.50
N ARG A 147 -17.44 -2.51 -4.53
CA ARG A 147 -17.07 -3.93 -4.36
C ARG A 147 -18.31 -4.77 -4.08
N LYS A 148 -18.43 -5.88 -4.80
CA LYS A 148 -19.55 -6.81 -4.66
C LYS A 148 -19.29 -7.81 -3.53
N VAL A 149 -20.17 -7.76 -2.54
CA VAL A 149 -20.18 -8.65 -1.37
C VAL A 149 -21.55 -9.32 -1.23
N SER A 150 -21.59 -10.43 -0.52
CA SER A 150 -22.82 -11.19 -0.29
C SER A 150 -22.85 -11.65 1.17
N VAL A 151 -23.91 -11.34 1.89
CA VAL A 151 -24.23 -11.90 3.21
C VAL A 151 -24.97 -13.21 3.04
N VAL A 152 -25.92 -13.24 2.10
CA VAL A 152 -26.71 -14.43 1.73
C VAL A 152 -26.18 -14.99 0.42
N LYS A 153 -25.86 -16.27 0.36
CA LYS A 153 -25.28 -16.94 -0.81
C LYS A 153 -26.02 -16.58 -2.11
N GLY A 154 -25.26 -16.06 -3.07
CA GLY A 154 -25.76 -15.72 -4.41
C GLY A 154 -26.37 -14.32 -4.54
N GLN A 155 -26.61 -13.61 -3.43
CA GLN A 155 -27.19 -12.25 -3.45
C GLN A 155 -26.06 -11.22 -3.27
N TYR A 156 -25.56 -10.68 -4.37
CA TYR A 156 -24.47 -9.70 -4.36
C TYR A 156 -25.01 -8.27 -4.36
N VAL A 157 -24.54 -7.49 -3.38
CA VAL A 157 -24.76 -6.04 -3.30
C VAL A 157 -23.42 -5.31 -3.36
N SER A 158 -23.43 -4.02 -3.63
CA SER A 158 -22.23 -3.19 -3.43
C SER A 158 -21.99 -3.02 -1.94
N ILE A 159 -20.72 -2.97 -1.51
CA ILE A 159 -20.40 -2.87 -0.07
C ILE A 159 -20.98 -1.60 0.57
N GLN A 160 -21.10 -0.51 -0.19
CA GLN A 160 -21.74 0.72 0.27
C GLN A 160 -23.22 0.54 0.63
N ASP A 161 -23.91 -0.43 0.00
CA ASP A 161 -25.32 -0.72 0.20
C ASP A 161 -25.53 -1.70 1.37
N LEU A 162 -24.44 -2.17 1.98
CA LEU A 162 -24.50 -3.03 3.14
C LEU A 162 -24.78 -2.21 4.41
N HIS A 163 -25.91 -2.48 5.05
CA HIS A 163 -26.31 -1.82 6.27
C HIS A 163 -25.47 -2.28 7.47
N LEU A 164 -24.33 -1.61 7.70
CA LEU A 164 -23.47 -1.85 8.86
C LEU A 164 -23.66 -0.73 9.89
N THR A 165 -23.91 -1.11 11.13
CA THR A 165 -23.88 -0.17 12.25
C THR A 165 -22.45 0.10 12.71
N LYS A 166 -22.21 1.24 13.40
CA LYS A 166 -20.90 1.54 14.00
C LYS A 166 -20.46 0.39 14.93
N LYS A 167 -19.19 0.00 14.85
CA LYS A 167 -18.56 -1.08 15.64
C LYS A 167 -19.06 -2.50 15.33
N GLN A 168 -20.00 -2.67 14.42
CA GLN A 168 -20.39 -4.01 13.97
C GLN A 168 -19.34 -4.55 13.03
N VAL A 169 -18.97 -5.82 13.24
CA VAL A 169 -18.15 -6.61 12.33
C VAL A 169 -19.04 -7.66 11.70
N GLU A 170 -19.09 -7.68 10.38
CA GLU A 170 -19.92 -8.60 9.61
C GLU A 170 -19.03 -9.53 8.78
N LYS A 171 -19.41 -10.82 8.71
CA LYS A 171 -18.74 -11.80 7.85
C LYS A 171 -19.47 -11.85 6.52
N VAL A 172 -18.80 -11.45 5.45
CA VAL A 172 -19.37 -11.42 4.10
C VAL A 172 -18.52 -12.19 3.12
N TRP A 173 -19.11 -12.63 2.04
CA TRP A 173 -18.42 -13.21 0.90
C TRP A 173 -18.04 -12.10 -0.08
N LEU A 174 -16.76 -11.84 -0.24
CA LEU A 174 -16.25 -10.97 -1.30
C LEU A 174 -16.18 -11.75 -2.60
N LYS A 175 -16.81 -11.20 -3.65
CA LYS A 175 -16.83 -11.83 -4.99
C LYS A 175 -15.40 -12.15 -5.45
N GLU A 176 -15.18 -13.35 -5.97
CA GLU A 176 -13.92 -13.88 -6.48
C GLU A 176 -12.79 -14.09 -5.43
N PHE A 177 -13.06 -13.80 -4.15
CA PHE A 177 -12.05 -13.95 -3.10
C PHE A 177 -12.46 -14.97 -2.02
N GLY A 178 -13.66 -14.85 -1.48
CA GLY A 178 -14.13 -15.69 -0.38
C GLY A 178 -14.57 -14.87 0.83
N PHE A 179 -14.63 -15.51 2.00
CA PHE A 179 -15.07 -14.84 3.22
C PHE A 179 -14.03 -13.81 3.70
N ILE A 180 -14.55 -12.64 4.08
CA ILE A 180 -13.85 -11.56 4.75
C ILE A 180 -14.68 -11.05 5.93
N LEU A 181 -14.02 -10.36 6.85
CA LEU A 181 -14.68 -9.56 7.88
C LEU A 181 -14.68 -8.10 7.42
N VAL A 182 -15.83 -7.45 7.52
CA VAL A 182 -16.00 -6.03 7.21
C VAL A 182 -16.52 -5.28 8.42
N ALA A 183 -16.05 -4.05 8.60
CA ALA A 183 -16.52 -3.15 9.65
C ALA A 183 -16.64 -1.74 9.09
N LYS A 184 -17.63 -0.99 9.59
CA LYS A 184 -17.80 0.43 9.25
C LYS A 184 -17.05 1.28 10.26
N THR A 185 -16.04 2.00 9.79
CA THR A 185 -15.37 3.05 10.56
C THR A 185 -15.89 4.42 10.14
N VAL A 186 -15.98 5.34 11.07
CA VAL A 186 -16.29 6.75 10.80
C VAL A 186 -15.06 7.53 11.26
N ALA A 187 -14.32 8.07 10.30
CA ALA A 187 -13.28 9.04 10.60
C ALA A 187 -13.96 10.32 11.15
N LYS A 188 -13.52 10.81 12.28
CA LYS A 188 -13.82 12.19 12.68
C LYS A 188 -12.88 13.07 11.87
N ASN A 189 -13.43 14.00 11.10
CA ASN A 189 -12.62 15.08 10.56
C ASN A 189 -12.06 15.88 11.74
N SER A 190 -10.75 16.11 11.72
CA SER A 190 -10.04 16.90 12.75
C SER A 190 -10.34 18.39 12.71
N ASP A 191 -11.27 18.82 11.86
CA ASP A 191 -11.58 20.24 11.63
C ASP A 191 -12.75 20.77 12.49
N GLU A 192 -13.22 20.00 13.48
CA GLU A 192 -14.17 20.47 14.49
C GLU A 192 -13.52 20.43 15.88
N SER A 193 -12.62 21.40 16.14
CA SER A 193 -12.21 21.79 17.49
C SER A 193 -11.94 23.29 17.56
#